data_17a43159991d93bdaaa67857d52af6a4
#
_entry.id   17a43159991d93bdaaa67857d52af6a4
#
_cell.length_a   1.000
_cell.length_b   1.000
_cell.length_c   1.000
_cell.angle_alpha   90.00
_cell.angle_beta   90.00
_cell.angle_gamma   90.00
#
_symmetry.space_group_name_H-M   'P 1'
#
loop_
_entity.id
_entity.type
_entity.pdbx_description
1 polymer ?
#
loop_
_entity_poly.entity_id
_entity_poly.type
_entity_poly.pdbx_seq_one_letter_code
_entity_poly.pdbx_strand_id
1 'polypeptide(L)'
;MEYKTLKEEKILDYLVNNINDMTKKKAKNLLKYKEISVNQKTITNANYMLKKGDMIAIVKNRLKNDFEIIYEDHNIIVVNKKAGLLTISTEKEKINTLYHKVSQYVKSKNKNNNIFIIHRLDRDTSGVVMFAKSEKIKKLYQNNWNDLVIGRYYVAIVEGVLEKKRGIINSKLKENKEGYVYCSKDGKEAITEYEVIKENKLYSLLKINIKTGRKNQIRVHMKSINHPIVGDKKYGSKKKEKRLYLHASILELKNPITGKIEKYSSKIPEQFNIKINDKSLIK
;
A
#
# COMPACT_ATOMS: atom_id res chain seq x y z
N MET A 1 -20.84 -19.52 9.06
CA MET A 1 -21.41 -20.38 10.12
C MET A 1 -22.11 -19.46 11.10
N GLU A 2 -23.34 -19.81 11.43
CA GLU A 2 -24.16 -19.03 12.35
C GLU A 2 -24.45 -19.87 13.60
N TYR A 3 -24.47 -19.21 14.74
CA TYR A 3 -24.68 -19.83 16.06
C TYR A 3 -25.71 -19.02 16.83
N LYS A 4 -26.65 -19.67 17.51
CA LYS A 4 -27.66 -19.03 18.35
C LYS A 4 -27.28 -19.16 19.83
N THR A 5 -27.32 -18.07 20.56
CA THR A 5 -27.03 -18.10 22.00
C THR A 5 -28.22 -18.65 22.78
N LEU A 6 -27.93 -19.42 23.84
CA LEU A 6 -28.96 -20.01 24.72
C LEU A 6 -29.08 -19.26 26.05
N LYS A 7 -28.07 -18.46 26.42
CA LYS A 7 -28.01 -17.73 27.70
C LYS A 7 -27.27 -16.41 27.52
N GLU A 8 -27.33 -15.54 28.51
CA GLU A 8 -26.52 -14.34 28.59
C GLU A 8 -25.09 -14.67 29.00
N GLU A 9 -24.11 -14.26 28.19
CA GLU A 9 -22.68 -14.41 28.51
C GLU A 9 -21.80 -13.48 27.64
N LYS A 10 -20.54 -13.30 28.02
CA LYS A 10 -19.61 -12.52 27.21
C LYS A 10 -19.30 -13.22 25.90
N ILE A 11 -19.28 -12.45 24.80
CA ILE A 11 -19.02 -13.00 23.45
C ILE A 11 -17.68 -13.77 23.40
N LEU A 12 -16.66 -13.30 24.13
CA LEU A 12 -15.36 -13.99 24.15
C LEU A 12 -15.48 -15.39 24.76
N ASP A 13 -16.22 -15.52 25.86
CA ASP A 13 -16.41 -16.78 26.58
C ASP A 13 -17.30 -17.73 25.74
N TYR A 14 -18.36 -17.21 25.15
CA TYR A 14 -19.19 -17.96 24.19
C TYR A 14 -18.37 -18.56 23.05
N LEU A 15 -17.54 -17.74 22.36
CA LEU A 15 -16.73 -18.19 21.23
C LEU A 15 -15.75 -19.29 21.62
N VAL A 16 -15.14 -19.20 22.82
CA VAL A 16 -14.18 -20.20 23.30
C VAL A 16 -14.85 -21.50 23.71
N ASN A 17 -16.02 -21.41 24.35
CA ASN A 17 -16.70 -22.58 24.94
C ASN A 17 -17.60 -23.34 23.96
N ASN A 18 -18.14 -22.66 22.95
CA ASN A 18 -19.15 -23.23 22.05
C ASN A 18 -18.69 -23.46 20.61
N ILE A 19 -17.45 -23.09 20.25
CA ILE A 19 -16.94 -23.28 18.90
C ILE A 19 -15.72 -24.18 18.92
N ASN A 20 -15.76 -25.27 18.19
CA ASN A 20 -14.65 -26.22 18.11
C ASN A 20 -13.36 -25.55 17.67
N ASP A 21 -12.23 -25.93 18.28
CA ASP A 21 -10.88 -25.39 18.00
C ASP A 21 -10.74 -23.86 18.20
N MET A 22 -11.63 -23.22 18.95
CA MET A 22 -11.59 -21.79 19.24
C MET A 22 -10.78 -21.51 20.51
N THR A 23 -9.56 -21.03 20.34
CA THR A 23 -8.73 -20.55 21.46
C THR A 23 -9.06 -19.09 21.79
N LYS A 24 -8.80 -18.66 23.03
CA LYS A 24 -8.97 -17.27 23.49
C LYS A 24 -8.22 -16.27 22.59
N LYS A 25 -7.02 -16.63 22.12
CA LYS A 25 -6.23 -15.83 21.18
C LYS A 25 -6.92 -15.71 19.81
N LYS A 26 -7.47 -16.83 19.31
CA LYS A 26 -8.20 -16.88 18.02
C LYS A 26 -9.49 -16.06 18.08
N ALA A 27 -10.29 -16.21 19.13
CA ALA A 27 -11.51 -15.45 19.36
C ALA A 27 -11.25 -13.93 19.44
N LYS A 28 -10.24 -13.50 20.21
CA LYS A 28 -9.82 -12.09 20.26
C LYS A 28 -9.38 -11.57 18.89
N ASN A 29 -8.71 -12.38 18.08
CA ASN A 29 -8.33 -11.99 16.71
C ASN A 29 -9.55 -11.83 15.80
N LEU A 30 -10.53 -12.74 15.83
CA LEU A 30 -11.75 -12.64 15.05
C LEU A 30 -12.53 -11.34 15.37
N LEU A 31 -12.67 -11.01 16.65
CA LEU A 31 -13.29 -9.76 17.11
C LEU A 31 -12.50 -8.55 16.62
N LYS A 32 -11.17 -8.55 16.84
CA LYS A 32 -10.27 -7.49 16.39
C LYS A 32 -10.34 -7.26 14.88
N TYR A 33 -10.45 -8.34 14.10
CA TYR A 33 -10.47 -8.28 12.64
C TYR A 33 -11.89 -8.10 12.05
N LYS A 34 -12.88 -7.79 12.91
CA LYS A 34 -14.26 -7.54 12.49
C LYS A 34 -14.91 -8.73 11.76
N GLU A 35 -14.49 -9.93 12.12
CA GLU A 35 -14.96 -11.19 11.55
C GLU A 35 -16.13 -11.81 12.35
N ILE A 36 -16.59 -11.14 13.42
CA ILE A 36 -17.75 -11.53 14.22
C ILE A 36 -18.84 -10.49 14.06
N SER A 37 -20.05 -10.98 13.79
CA SER A 37 -21.27 -10.17 13.87
C SER A 37 -22.26 -10.81 14.83
N VAL A 38 -23.03 -9.98 15.52
CA VAL A 38 -24.20 -10.37 16.34
C VAL A 38 -25.40 -9.63 15.77
N ASN A 39 -26.45 -10.39 15.41
CA ASN A 39 -27.65 -9.85 14.75
C ASN A 39 -27.28 -8.91 13.58
N GLN A 40 -26.37 -9.36 12.70
CA GLN A 40 -25.82 -8.64 11.54
C GLN A 40 -24.95 -7.40 11.87
N LYS A 41 -24.79 -7.01 13.15
CA LYS A 41 -23.91 -5.91 13.55
C LYS A 41 -22.52 -6.43 13.89
N THR A 42 -21.47 -5.84 13.30
CA THR A 42 -20.08 -6.21 13.59
C THR A 42 -19.71 -5.88 15.03
N ILE A 43 -19.19 -6.86 15.78
CA ILE A 43 -18.71 -6.71 17.16
C ILE A 43 -17.20 -6.83 17.21
N THR A 44 -16.56 -5.88 17.90
CA THR A 44 -15.10 -5.85 18.11
C THR A 44 -14.72 -5.89 19.58
N ASN A 45 -15.66 -5.61 20.48
CA ASN A 45 -15.44 -5.61 21.91
C ASN A 45 -15.53 -7.04 22.47
N ALA A 46 -14.46 -7.54 23.05
CA ALA A 46 -14.39 -8.87 23.66
C ALA A 46 -15.30 -9.03 24.91
N ASN A 47 -15.69 -7.92 25.53
CA ASN A 47 -16.59 -7.90 26.68
C ASN A 47 -18.05 -7.64 26.31
N TYR A 48 -18.39 -7.68 25.01
CA TYR A 48 -19.78 -7.53 24.58
C TYR A 48 -20.65 -8.61 25.20
N MET A 49 -21.76 -8.21 25.83
CA MET A 49 -22.71 -9.13 26.45
C MET A 49 -23.73 -9.59 25.43
N LEU A 50 -23.75 -10.88 25.18
CA LEU A 50 -24.77 -11.56 24.37
C LEU A 50 -26.04 -11.74 25.17
N LYS A 51 -27.18 -11.62 24.53
CA LYS A 51 -28.49 -11.93 25.09
C LYS A 51 -28.97 -13.27 24.59
N LYS A 52 -29.83 -13.95 25.36
CA LYS A 52 -30.48 -15.18 24.89
C LYS A 52 -31.20 -14.94 23.56
N GLY A 53 -30.90 -15.77 22.57
CA GLY A 53 -31.46 -15.68 21.23
C GLY A 53 -30.63 -14.90 20.23
N ASP A 54 -29.55 -14.22 20.63
CA ASP A 54 -28.66 -13.52 19.70
C ASP A 54 -28.08 -14.49 18.65
N MET A 55 -28.04 -14.04 17.41
CA MET A 55 -27.44 -14.77 16.29
C MET A 55 -26.03 -14.28 16.06
N ILE A 56 -25.06 -15.15 16.34
CA ILE A 56 -23.63 -14.87 16.10
C ILE A 56 -23.24 -15.48 14.77
N ALA A 57 -22.71 -14.66 13.86
CA ALA A 57 -22.10 -15.14 12.64
C ALA A 57 -20.59 -14.91 12.64
N ILE A 58 -19.85 -15.97 12.34
CA ILE A 58 -18.44 -15.82 11.95
C ILE A 58 -18.47 -15.56 10.44
N VAL A 59 -18.39 -14.29 10.13
CA VAL A 59 -18.24 -13.83 8.75
C VAL A 59 -16.78 -14.06 8.39
N LYS A 60 -16.46 -15.19 7.75
CA LYS A 60 -15.24 -15.23 6.96
C LYS A 60 -15.41 -14.11 5.95
N ASN A 61 -14.83 -12.95 6.25
CA ASN A 61 -14.64 -11.96 5.20
C ASN A 61 -13.95 -12.73 4.07
N ARG A 62 -14.72 -13.22 3.09
CA ARG A 62 -14.14 -13.56 1.79
C ARG A 62 -13.51 -12.24 1.39
N LEU A 63 -12.21 -12.16 1.63
CA LEU A 63 -11.40 -11.03 1.21
C LEU A 63 -11.76 -10.83 -0.25
N LYS A 64 -12.65 -9.89 -0.55
CA LYS A 64 -12.53 -9.23 -1.84
C LYS A 64 -11.11 -8.73 -1.79
N ASN A 65 -10.24 -9.39 -2.55
CA ASN A 65 -8.84 -9.02 -2.59
C ASN A 65 -8.83 -7.53 -2.94
N ASP A 66 -8.63 -6.69 -1.90
CA ASP A 66 -8.52 -5.24 -2.11
C ASP A 66 -7.22 -4.90 -2.84
N PHE A 67 -6.54 -5.93 -3.36
CA PHE A 67 -5.33 -5.85 -4.15
C PHE A 67 -5.41 -6.87 -5.31
N GLU A 68 -4.76 -6.56 -6.39
CA GLU A 68 -4.56 -7.40 -7.55
C GLU A 68 -3.20 -8.09 -7.40
N ILE A 69 -3.12 -9.39 -7.65
CA ILE A 69 -1.86 -10.13 -7.71
C ILE A 69 -1.28 -9.97 -9.11
N ILE A 70 -0.09 -9.40 -9.17
CA ILE A 70 0.67 -9.21 -10.43
C ILE A 70 1.48 -10.47 -10.74
N TYR A 71 2.11 -11.05 -9.70
CA TYR A 71 2.93 -12.25 -9.81
C TYR A 71 2.99 -12.97 -8.47
N GLU A 72 3.06 -14.29 -8.50
CA GLU A 72 3.23 -15.11 -7.30
C GLU A 72 3.97 -16.41 -7.65
N ASP A 73 5.04 -16.72 -6.90
CA ASP A 73 5.72 -17.99 -6.92
C ASP A 73 5.98 -18.51 -5.50
N HIS A 74 6.94 -19.46 -5.34
CA HIS A 74 7.33 -20.01 -4.04
C HIS A 74 8.06 -19.00 -3.17
N ASN A 75 8.75 -18.03 -3.76
CA ASN A 75 9.68 -17.12 -3.10
C ASN A 75 9.06 -15.75 -2.81
N ILE A 76 8.23 -15.24 -3.72
CA ILE A 76 7.71 -13.88 -3.67
C ILE A 76 6.22 -13.82 -4.02
N ILE A 77 5.60 -12.73 -3.62
CA ILE A 77 4.31 -12.27 -4.12
C ILE A 77 4.39 -10.78 -4.44
N VAL A 78 4.00 -10.41 -5.65
CA VAL A 78 3.96 -9.03 -6.14
C VAL A 78 2.52 -8.63 -6.37
N VAL A 79 2.13 -7.49 -5.82
CA VAL A 79 0.73 -7.04 -5.81
C VAL A 79 0.60 -5.58 -6.21
N ASN A 80 -0.56 -5.21 -6.72
CA ASN A 80 -0.95 -3.84 -7.00
C ASN A 80 -1.66 -3.23 -5.78
N LYS A 81 -0.99 -2.32 -5.06
CA LYS A 81 -1.54 -1.61 -3.91
C LYS A 81 -2.49 -0.50 -4.35
N LYS A 82 -3.68 -0.43 -3.79
CA LYS A 82 -4.59 0.73 -3.97
C LYS A 82 -4.06 1.98 -3.26
N ALA A 83 -4.37 3.17 -3.80
CA ALA A 83 -4.14 4.43 -3.11
C ALA A 83 -5.00 4.50 -1.82
N GLY A 84 -4.49 5.18 -0.79
CA GLY A 84 -5.14 5.29 0.53
C GLY A 84 -4.90 4.11 1.47
N LEU A 85 -4.36 2.98 0.97
CA LEU A 85 -4.03 1.81 1.78
C LEU A 85 -2.59 1.88 2.29
N LEU A 86 -2.38 1.71 3.60
CA LEU A 86 -1.05 1.58 4.17
C LEU A 86 -0.37 0.30 3.68
N THR A 87 0.93 0.34 3.39
CA THR A 87 1.71 -0.87 3.08
C THR A 87 1.88 -1.74 4.32
N ILE A 88 2.24 -1.11 5.45
CA ILE A 88 2.48 -1.75 6.75
C ILE A 88 1.71 -1.04 7.85
N SER A 89 1.55 -1.72 9.00
CA SER A 89 0.89 -1.15 10.18
C SER A 89 1.63 0.07 10.74
N THR A 90 0.85 0.94 11.36
CA THR A 90 1.31 2.04 12.23
C THR A 90 0.69 1.84 13.61
N GLU A 91 1.03 2.66 14.58
CA GLU A 91 0.39 2.63 15.90
C GLU A 91 -1.12 2.82 15.83
N LYS A 92 -1.58 3.69 14.90
CA LYS A 92 -2.99 4.07 14.74
C LYS A 92 -3.79 3.08 13.88
N GLU A 93 -3.16 2.41 12.91
CA GLU A 93 -3.84 1.46 12.01
C GLU A 93 -3.03 0.17 11.90
N LYS A 94 -3.55 -0.90 12.49
CA LYS A 94 -2.87 -2.20 12.56
C LYS A 94 -3.43 -3.24 11.59
N ILE A 95 -4.66 -3.06 11.12
CA ILE A 95 -5.42 -4.09 10.42
C ILE A 95 -5.60 -3.76 8.94
N ASN A 96 -6.03 -2.52 8.64
CA ASN A 96 -6.31 -2.14 7.26
C ASN A 96 -5.01 -1.76 6.52
N THR A 97 -4.14 -2.75 6.33
CA THR A 97 -2.86 -2.62 5.64
C THR A 97 -2.72 -3.66 4.54
N LEU A 98 -1.95 -3.35 3.51
CA LEU A 98 -1.67 -4.29 2.44
C LEU A 98 -0.98 -5.56 2.99
N TYR A 99 0.00 -5.39 3.88
CA TYR A 99 0.67 -6.51 4.54
C TYR A 99 -0.31 -7.48 5.20
N HIS A 100 -1.26 -6.94 5.99
CA HIS A 100 -2.25 -7.78 6.65
C HIS A 100 -3.13 -8.54 5.65
N LYS A 101 -3.62 -7.85 4.60
CA LYS A 101 -4.46 -8.46 3.56
C LYS A 101 -3.73 -9.55 2.78
N VAL A 102 -2.49 -9.30 2.35
CA VAL A 102 -1.67 -10.29 1.65
C VAL A 102 -1.29 -11.45 2.59
N SER A 103 -0.99 -11.18 3.88
CA SER A 103 -0.73 -12.22 4.86
C SER A 103 -1.93 -13.15 5.05
N GLN A 104 -3.14 -12.61 5.14
CA GLN A 104 -4.36 -13.42 5.21
C GLN A 104 -4.56 -14.27 3.96
N TYR A 105 -4.32 -13.70 2.78
CA TYR A 105 -4.41 -14.42 1.51
C TYR A 105 -3.46 -15.63 1.47
N VAL A 106 -2.16 -15.47 1.77
CA VAL A 106 -1.22 -16.59 1.71
C VAL A 106 -1.51 -17.64 2.80
N LYS A 107 -1.99 -17.22 3.99
CA LYS A 107 -2.42 -18.11 5.06
C LYS A 107 -3.71 -18.86 4.75
N SER A 108 -4.58 -18.32 3.91
CA SER A 108 -5.77 -19.03 3.45
C SER A 108 -5.43 -20.24 2.58
N LYS A 109 -4.32 -20.20 1.86
CA LYS A 109 -3.79 -21.33 1.07
C LYS A 109 -3.12 -22.38 1.97
N ASN A 110 -2.31 -21.94 2.94
CA ASN A 110 -1.70 -22.81 3.96
C ASN A 110 -1.45 -21.97 5.22
N LYS A 111 -1.90 -22.44 6.38
CA LYS A 111 -1.79 -21.74 7.68
C LYS A 111 -0.35 -21.39 8.08
N ASN A 112 0.62 -22.16 7.62
CA ASN A 112 2.05 -21.96 7.90
C ASN A 112 2.70 -20.92 6.98
N ASN A 113 2.04 -20.49 5.92
CA ASN A 113 2.57 -19.49 5.01
C ASN A 113 2.68 -18.12 5.71
N ASN A 114 3.81 -17.46 5.49
CA ASN A 114 4.07 -16.11 5.98
C ASN A 114 4.53 -15.23 4.82
N ILE A 115 4.44 -13.91 5.03
CA ILE A 115 5.07 -12.93 4.14
C ILE A 115 5.98 -12.01 4.92
N PHE A 116 6.96 -11.45 4.23
CA PHE A 116 7.98 -10.57 4.79
C PHE A 116 8.13 -9.35 3.87
N ILE A 117 8.27 -8.18 4.48
CA ILE A 117 8.35 -6.91 3.76
C ILE A 117 9.72 -6.78 3.11
N ILE A 118 9.76 -6.58 1.79
CA ILE A 118 10.97 -6.22 1.05
C ILE A 118 11.10 -4.70 0.96
N HIS A 119 10.07 -4.04 0.44
CA HIS A 119 9.99 -2.58 0.31
C HIS A 119 8.57 -2.07 0.57
N ARG A 120 8.39 -0.76 0.52
CA ARG A 120 7.09 -0.14 0.81
C ARG A 120 6.80 1.03 -0.11
N LEU A 121 5.51 1.31 -0.28
CA LEU A 121 4.98 2.54 -0.83
C LEU A 121 4.31 3.37 0.27
N ASP A 122 4.24 4.68 0.07
CA ASP A 122 3.46 5.57 0.93
C ASP A 122 1.97 5.23 0.86
N ARG A 123 1.19 5.63 1.88
CA ARG A 123 -0.24 5.33 1.99
C ARG A 123 -1.00 5.68 0.70
N ASP A 124 -0.80 6.91 0.21
CA ASP A 124 -1.59 7.46 -0.89
C ASP A 124 -1.02 7.13 -2.28
N THR A 125 0.19 6.58 -2.34
CA THR A 125 0.80 6.04 -3.57
C THR A 125 0.21 4.68 -3.89
N SER A 126 -0.23 4.46 -5.12
CA SER A 126 -0.68 3.15 -5.61
C SER A 126 0.41 2.45 -6.43
N GLY A 127 0.25 1.15 -6.71
CA GLY A 127 1.11 0.41 -7.65
C GLY A 127 1.85 -0.77 -7.06
N VAL A 128 2.92 -1.18 -7.71
CA VAL A 128 3.67 -2.42 -7.47
C VAL A 128 4.31 -2.46 -6.09
N VAL A 129 3.99 -3.50 -5.31
CA VAL A 129 4.64 -3.83 -4.04
C VAL A 129 4.97 -5.32 -4.02
N MET A 130 6.20 -5.65 -3.61
CA MET A 130 6.72 -7.01 -3.51
C MET A 130 6.91 -7.42 -2.05
N PHE A 131 6.49 -8.64 -1.73
CA PHE A 131 6.76 -9.32 -0.45
C PHE A 131 7.49 -10.63 -0.70
N ALA A 132 8.38 -11.01 0.22
CA ALA A 132 8.98 -12.33 0.26
C ALA A 132 8.06 -13.31 1.01
N LYS A 133 8.14 -14.60 0.68
CA LYS A 133 7.42 -15.68 1.38
C LYS A 133 8.25 -16.37 2.46
N SER A 134 9.53 -16.05 2.58
CA SER A 134 10.39 -16.51 3.67
C SER A 134 11.37 -15.42 4.11
N GLU A 135 11.88 -15.54 5.34
CA GLU A 135 12.87 -14.61 5.86
C GLU A 135 14.21 -14.68 5.10
N LYS A 136 14.58 -15.85 4.64
CA LYS A 136 15.77 -16.06 3.78
C LYS A 136 15.66 -15.23 2.51
N ILE A 137 14.53 -15.30 1.82
CA ILE A 137 14.28 -14.55 0.59
C ILE A 137 14.22 -13.04 0.87
N LYS A 138 13.56 -12.62 1.95
CA LYS A 138 13.58 -11.21 2.37
C LYS A 138 15.00 -10.68 2.51
N LYS A 139 15.88 -11.41 3.24
CA LYS A 139 17.27 -11.00 3.46
C LYS A 139 18.05 -10.91 2.14
N LEU A 140 17.86 -11.87 1.21
CA LEU A 140 18.50 -11.84 -0.11
C LEU A 140 18.16 -10.55 -0.87
N TYR A 141 16.89 -10.15 -0.90
CA TYR A 141 16.47 -8.93 -1.58
C TYR A 141 16.89 -7.66 -0.82
N GLN A 142 16.72 -7.60 0.50
CA GLN A 142 16.98 -6.38 1.27
C GLN A 142 18.46 -6.04 1.37
N ASN A 143 19.32 -7.03 1.61
CA ASN A 143 20.77 -6.82 1.76
C ASN A 143 21.44 -6.40 0.44
N ASN A 144 20.88 -6.81 -0.69
CA ASN A 144 21.42 -6.51 -2.02
C ASN A 144 20.50 -5.57 -2.82
N TRP A 145 19.60 -4.84 -2.16
CA TRP A 145 18.56 -4.08 -2.82
C TRP A 145 19.06 -3.10 -3.88
N ASN A 146 20.11 -2.37 -3.58
CA ASN A 146 20.67 -1.38 -4.50
C ASN A 146 21.32 -2.01 -5.74
N ASP A 147 21.90 -3.21 -5.60
CA ASP A 147 22.57 -3.93 -6.69
C ASP A 147 21.56 -4.71 -7.54
N LEU A 148 20.46 -5.15 -6.93
CA LEU A 148 19.42 -5.91 -7.60
C LEU A 148 18.45 -5.03 -8.36
N VAL A 149 18.12 -3.84 -7.84
CA VAL A 149 17.09 -2.96 -8.44
C VAL A 149 17.65 -2.19 -9.62
N ILE A 150 17.16 -2.52 -10.80
CA ILE A 150 17.52 -1.87 -12.07
C ILE A 150 16.70 -0.58 -12.25
N GLY A 151 15.39 -0.63 -11.93
CA GLY A 151 14.51 0.51 -12.08
C GLY A 151 13.26 0.48 -11.19
N ARG A 152 12.90 1.65 -10.67
CA ARG A 152 11.65 1.90 -9.96
C ARG A 152 10.93 3.02 -10.66
N TYR A 153 10.02 2.64 -11.55
CA TYR A 153 9.33 3.59 -12.39
C TYR A 153 7.96 3.92 -11.83
N TYR A 154 7.67 5.21 -11.84
CA TYR A 154 6.40 5.77 -11.41
C TYR A 154 5.79 6.58 -12.54
N VAL A 155 4.47 6.74 -12.47
CA VAL A 155 3.73 7.71 -13.26
C VAL A 155 3.10 8.70 -12.30
N ALA A 156 3.26 10.00 -12.59
CA ALA A 156 2.67 11.07 -11.80
C ALA A 156 2.03 12.13 -12.69
N ILE A 157 0.95 12.74 -12.20
CA ILE A 157 0.43 13.99 -12.78
C ILE A 157 0.79 15.11 -11.81
N VAL A 158 1.45 16.14 -12.32
CA VAL A 158 1.84 17.33 -11.58
C VAL A 158 1.09 18.57 -12.06
N GLU A 159 0.98 19.57 -11.21
CA GLU A 159 0.38 20.86 -11.54
C GLU A 159 1.32 21.69 -12.42
N GLY A 160 0.74 22.32 -13.44
CA GLY A 160 1.45 23.18 -14.38
C GLY A 160 2.14 22.42 -15.50
N VAL A 161 2.74 23.18 -16.39
CA VAL A 161 3.52 22.71 -17.54
C VAL A 161 4.99 22.92 -17.23
N LEU A 162 5.79 21.84 -17.29
CA LEU A 162 7.21 21.90 -17.02
C LEU A 162 7.96 22.51 -18.21
N GLU A 163 8.84 23.48 -17.95
CA GLU A 163 9.74 24.05 -18.98
C GLU A 163 10.68 22.96 -19.50
N LYS A 164 11.37 22.26 -18.59
CA LYS A 164 12.28 21.17 -18.94
C LYS A 164 11.51 19.87 -19.06
N LYS A 165 11.45 19.30 -20.26
CA LYS A 165 10.73 18.05 -20.52
C LYS A 165 11.40 16.80 -19.93
N ARG A 166 12.67 16.90 -19.55
CA ARG A 166 13.45 15.87 -18.84
C ARG A 166 14.35 16.55 -17.81
N GLY A 167 14.58 15.88 -16.71
CA GLY A 167 15.47 16.40 -15.70
C GLY A 167 15.81 15.39 -14.61
N ILE A 168 16.84 15.75 -13.85
CA ILE A 168 17.28 15.03 -12.65
C ILE A 168 17.20 16.00 -11.49
N ILE A 169 16.48 15.61 -10.44
CA ILE A 169 16.44 16.34 -9.18
C ILE A 169 17.32 15.56 -8.20
N ASN A 170 18.42 16.16 -7.82
CA ASN A 170 19.33 15.65 -6.80
C ASN A 170 19.32 16.61 -5.61
N SER A 171 18.86 16.14 -4.46
CA SER A 171 18.85 16.90 -3.22
C SER A 171 18.98 16.00 -2.01
N LYS A 172 19.29 16.58 -0.85
CA LYS A 172 19.25 15.84 0.41
C LYS A 172 17.90 16.07 1.09
N LEU A 173 17.29 14.99 1.59
CA LEU A 173 15.98 15.02 2.25
C LEU A 173 16.12 14.71 3.74
N LYS A 174 15.43 15.50 4.57
CA LYS A 174 15.36 15.35 6.02
C LYS A 174 13.90 15.29 6.47
N GLU A 175 13.63 14.51 7.50
CA GLU A 175 12.32 14.42 8.14
C GLU A 175 12.34 15.19 9.47
N ASN A 176 11.35 16.06 9.71
CA ASN A 176 11.18 16.72 11.00
C ASN A 176 10.42 15.84 12.01
N LYS A 177 10.28 16.31 13.26
CA LYS A 177 9.62 15.58 14.36
C LYS A 177 8.13 15.25 14.05
N GLU A 178 7.47 16.09 13.27
CA GLU A 178 6.07 15.92 12.84
C GLU A 178 5.94 14.95 11.64
N GLY A 179 7.05 14.37 11.16
CA GLY A 179 7.04 13.44 10.04
C GLY A 179 6.91 14.10 8.66
N TYR A 180 7.19 15.41 8.58
CA TYR A 180 7.25 16.15 7.32
C TYR A 180 8.64 16.06 6.73
N VAL A 181 8.74 15.68 5.44
CA VAL A 181 10.01 15.56 4.71
C VAL A 181 10.23 16.82 3.86
N TYR A 182 11.45 17.34 3.85
CA TYR A 182 11.82 18.53 3.11
C TYR A 182 13.28 18.47 2.63
N CYS A 183 13.63 19.33 1.66
CA CYS A 183 15.01 19.46 1.19
C CYS A 183 15.85 20.17 2.26
N SER A 184 17.03 19.62 2.56
CA SER A 184 17.95 20.13 3.60
C SER A 184 19.41 19.83 3.25
N LYS A 185 20.33 20.68 3.66
CA LYS A 185 21.79 20.48 3.43
C LYS A 185 22.35 19.24 4.15
N ASP A 186 21.78 18.88 5.30
CA ASP A 186 22.21 17.80 6.21
C ASP A 186 21.32 16.55 6.14
N GLY A 187 20.47 16.44 5.10
CA GLY A 187 19.60 15.29 4.86
C GLY A 187 20.30 14.10 4.19
N LYS A 188 19.52 13.06 3.90
CA LYS A 188 19.96 11.90 3.12
C LYS A 188 19.78 12.15 1.63
N GLU A 189 20.79 11.79 0.83
CA GLU A 189 20.74 11.95 -0.62
C GLU A 189 19.51 11.30 -1.23
N ALA A 190 18.89 12.00 -2.18
CA ALA A 190 17.71 11.60 -2.93
C ALA A 190 17.85 12.03 -4.39
N ILE A 191 17.68 11.06 -5.32
CA ILE A 191 17.86 11.28 -6.76
C ILE A 191 16.61 10.79 -7.47
N THR A 192 15.97 11.69 -8.21
CA THR A 192 14.75 11.43 -9.00
C THR A 192 14.94 11.94 -10.43
N GLU A 193 14.82 11.04 -11.39
CA GLU A 193 14.79 11.35 -12.82
C GLU A 193 13.35 11.47 -13.27
N TYR A 194 13.04 12.43 -14.14
CA TYR A 194 11.71 12.57 -14.72
C TYR A 194 11.75 12.88 -16.22
N GLU A 195 10.69 12.48 -16.89
CA GLU A 195 10.42 12.78 -18.29
C GLU A 195 8.92 13.11 -18.45
N VAL A 196 8.61 14.21 -19.13
CA VAL A 196 7.24 14.58 -19.49
C VAL A 196 6.79 13.71 -20.66
N ILE A 197 5.75 12.88 -20.44
CA ILE A 197 5.18 12.01 -21.49
C ILE A 197 4.02 12.67 -22.22
N LYS A 198 3.27 13.50 -21.49
CA LYS A 198 2.13 14.23 -22.01
C LYS A 198 1.83 15.45 -21.16
N GLU A 199 1.26 16.47 -21.76
CA GLU A 199 0.83 17.68 -21.04
C GLU A 199 -0.45 18.26 -21.61
N ASN A 200 -1.12 19.06 -20.81
CA ASN A 200 -2.17 19.99 -21.21
C ASN A 200 -1.91 21.36 -20.55
N LYS A 201 -2.81 22.34 -20.72
CA LYS A 201 -2.60 23.70 -20.17
C LYS A 201 -2.41 23.77 -18.64
N LEU A 202 -2.87 22.76 -17.90
CA LEU A 202 -2.88 22.77 -16.42
C LEU A 202 -1.99 21.71 -15.79
N TYR A 203 -1.64 20.66 -16.51
CA TYR A 203 -0.99 19.47 -15.96
C TYR A 203 0.05 18.87 -16.87
N SER A 204 1.07 18.26 -16.27
CA SER A 204 2.02 17.39 -16.95
C SER A 204 1.98 15.98 -16.40
N LEU A 205 1.93 15.00 -17.30
CA LEU A 205 2.05 13.56 -17.00
C LEU A 205 3.51 13.18 -17.11
N LEU A 206 4.08 12.69 -16.02
CA LEU A 206 5.50 12.35 -15.93
C LEU A 206 5.71 10.85 -15.82
N LYS A 207 6.74 10.35 -16.51
CA LYS A 207 7.44 9.12 -16.18
C LYS A 207 8.59 9.48 -15.25
N ILE A 208 8.67 8.80 -14.12
CA ILE A 208 9.66 9.09 -13.08
C ILE A 208 10.43 7.81 -12.78
N ASN A 209 11.75 7.90 -12.62
CA ASN A 209 12.60 6.83 -12.12
C ASN A 209 13.35 7.32 -10.88
N ILE A 210 13.25 6.59 -9.77
CA ILE A 210 13.95 6.94 -8.54
C ILE A 210 15.19 6.05 -8.35
N LYS A 211 16.36 6.66 -8.16
CA LYS A 211 17.61 5.94 -7.83
C LYS A 211 17.71 5.64 -6.34
N THR A 212 17.17 6.49 -5.51
CA THR A 212 17.07 6.35 -4.05
C THR A 212 15.61 6.12 -3.62
N GLY A 213 15.35 5.73 -2.38
CA GLY A 213 13.99 5.42 -1.90
C GLY A 213 13.67 6.11 -0.57
N ARG A 214 13.76 7.45 -0.51
CA ARG A 214 13.45 8.21 0.71
C ARG A 214 11.94 8.38 0.88
N LYS A 215 11.50 8.53 2.10
CA LYS A 215 10.08 8.80 2.44
C LYS A 215 9.61 10.03 1.67
N ASN A 216 8.46 9.92 1.01
CA ASN A 216 7.84 10.99 0.22
C ASN A 216 8.74 11.64 -0.87
N GLN A 217 9.82 10.98 -1.29
CA GLN A 217 10.87 11.55 -2.15
C GLN A 217 10.30 12.27 -3.38
N ILE A 218 9.51 11.57 -4.21
CA ILE A 218 8.95 12.14 -5.45
C ILE A 218 8.08 13.36 -5.13
N ARG A 219 7.28 13.27 -4.08
CA ARG A 219 6.36 14.35 -3.64
C ARG A 219 7.12 15.62 -3.25
N VAL A 220 8.20 15.47 -2.48
CA VAL A 220 9.07 16.58 -2.08
C VAL A 220 9.79 17.16 -3.28
N HIS A 221 10.35 16.32 -4.15
CA HIS A 221 11.08 16.76 -5.34
C HIS A 221 10.19 17.53 -6.32
N MET A 222 8.99 17.04 -6.60
CA MET A 222 8.07 17.75 -7.49
C MET A 222 7.65 19.10 -6.89
N LYS A 223 7.42 19.16 -5.57
CA LYS A 223 7.18 20.44 -4.87
C LYS A 223 8.37 21.38 -4.98
N SER A 224 9.61 20.88 -4.84
CA SER A 224 10.82 21.72 -4.84
C SER A 224 11.08 22.42 -6.18
N ILE A 225 10.51 21.88 -7.26
CA ILE A 225 10.55 22.52 -8.58
C ILE A 225 9.24 23.25 -8.94
N ASN A 226 8.39 23.56 -7.95
CA ASN A 226 7.11 24.26 -8.06
C ASN A 226 6.02 23.53 -8.88
N HIS A 227 6.15 22.22 -9.07
CA HIS A 227 5.18 21.37 -9.74
C HIS A 227 4.67 20.26 -8.80
N PRO A 228 3.88 20.58 -7.73
CA PRO A 228 3.40 19.57 -6.80
C PRO A 228 2.53 18.53 -7.51
N ILE A 229 2.56 17.28 -7.02
CA ILE A 229 1.72 16.22 -7.56
C ILE A 229 0.25 16.54 -7.30
N VAL A 230 -0.59 16.38 -8.31
CA VAL A 230 -2.04 16.63 -8.22
C VAL A 230 -2.65 15.79 -7.11
N GLY A 231 -3.42 16.43 -6.23
CA GLY A 231 -4.05 15.81 -5.07
C GLY A 231 -3.14 15.61 -3.86
N ASP A 232 -1.92 16.15 -3.89
CA ASP A 232 -1.00 16.09 -2.76
C ASP A 232 -1.32 17.15 -1.70
N LYS A 233 -2.21 16.81 -0.78
CA LYS A 233 -2.62 17.71 0.31
C LYS A 233 -1.47 18.10 1.24
N LYS A 234 -0.44 17.25 1.35
CA LYS A 234 0.69 17.48 2.27
C LYS A 234 1.76 18.38 1.67
N TYR A 235 1.95 18.29 0.34
CA TYR A 235 3.03 18.98 -0.36
C TYR A 235 2.56 20.08 -1.32
N GLY A 236 1.36 20.62 -1.08
CA GLY A 236 0.97 21.92 -1.62
C GLY A 236 0.20 21.89 -2.94
N SER A 237 -0.39 20.75 -3.32
CA SER A 237 -1.36 20.76 -4.42
C SER A 237 -2.52 21.69 -4.12
N LYS A 238 -2.81 22.60 -5.06
CA LYS A 238 -3.97 23.52 -4.99
C LYS A 238 -5.28 22.83 -5.36
N LYS A 239 -5.21 21.68 -6.03
CA LYS A 239 -6.37 20.92 -6.52
C LYS A 239 -6.82 19.91 -5.46
N LYS A 240 -8.09 20.05 -5.03
CA LYS A 240 -8.76 19.10 -4.14
C LYS A 240 -9.19 17.87 -4.96
N GLU A 241 -8.41 16.80 -4.88
CA GLU A 241 -8.67 15.56 -5.59
C GLU A 241 -8.95 14.41 -4.61
N LYS A 242 -9.69 13.39 -5.10
CA LYS A 242 -10.02 12.20 -4.30
C LYS A 242 -8.80 11.31 -4.02
N ARG A 243 -7.73 11.44 -4.81
CA ARG A 243 -6.49 10.66 -4.68
C ARG A 243 -5.25 11.48 -4.98
N LEU A 244 -4.10 11.00 -4.52
CA LEU A 244 -2.79 11.40 -5.01
C LEU A 244 -2.55 10.78 -6.39
N TYR A 245 -2.19 11.59 -7.39
CA TYR A 245 -1.85 11.12 -8.74
C TYR A 245 -0.38 10.68 -8.84
N LEU A 246 -0.04 9.69 -8.00
CA LEU A 246 1.27 9.02 -8.00
C LEU A 246 1.06 7.50 -7.98
N HIS A 247 1.70 6.81 -8.93
CA HIS A 247 1.53 5.38 -9.14
C HIS A 247 2.87 4.72 -9.47
N ALA A 248 3.28 3.74 -8.66
CA ALA A 248 4.44 2.89 -8.91
C ALA A 248 4.08 1.89 -10.02
N SER A 249 4.42 2.23 -11.26
CA SER A 249 3.98 1.48 -12.45
C SER A 249 4.81 0.25 -12.72
N ILE A 250 6.14 0.30 -12.47
CA ILE A 250 7.05 -0.81 -12.78
C ILE A 250 8.13 -0.91 -11.70
N LEU A 251 8.38 -2.15 -11.29
CA LEU A 251 9.57 -2.55 -10.54
C LEU A 251 10.37 -3.51 -11.42
N GLU A 252 11.60 -3.17 -11.75
CA GLU A 252 12.52 -3.96 -12.54
C GLU A 252 13.75 -4.29 -11.70
N LEU A 253 14.08 -5.57 -11.59
CA LEU A 253 15.17 -6.04 -10.76
C LEU A 253 15.76 -7.35 -11.25
N LYS A 254 16.99 -7.62 -10.83
CA LYS A 254 17.66 -8.92 -11.02
C LYS A 254 17.20 -9.86 -9.90
N ASN A 255 16.67 -11.00 -10.27
CA ASN A 255 16.31 -12.04 -9.30
C ASN A 255 17.57 -12.61 -8.64
N PRO A 256 17.73 -12.53 -7.31
CA PRO A 256 18.98 -12.97 -6.64
C PRO A 256 19.19 -14.48 -6.64
N ILE A 257 18.19 -15.27 -7.05
CA ILE A 257 18.29 -16.74 -7.11
C ILE A 257 18.63 -17.19 -8.52
N THR A 258 17.94 -16.64 -9.53
CA THR A 258 18.06 -17.07 -10.92
C THR A 258 19.03 -16.22 -11.73
N GLY A 259 19.39 -15.03 -11.23
CA GLY A 259 20.20 -14.04 -11.96
C GLY A 259 19.48 -13.35 -13.11
N LYS A 260 18.23 -13.72 -13.41
CA LYS A 260 17.45 -13.16 -14.53
C LYS A 260 16.89 -11.78 -14.16
N ILE A 261 16.78 -10.94 -15.17
CA ILE A 261 16.06 -9.64 -15.03
C ILE A 261 14.57 -9.93 -15.10
N GLU A 262 13.86 -9.44 -14.08
CA GLU A 262 12.41 -9.56 -13.93
C GLU A 262 11.79 -8.18 -13.88
N LYS A 263 10.64 -8.03 -14.54
CA LYS A 263 9.91 -6.78 -14.62
C LYS A 263 8.46 -7.01 -14.20
N TYR A 264 8.05 -6.38 -13.12
CA TYR A 264 6.69 -6.41 -12.61
C TYR A 264 6.00 -5.09 -12.88
N SER A 265 4.87 -5.14 -13.57
CA SER A 265 4.13 -3.94 -13.98
C SER A 265 2.70 -3.94 -13.45
N SER A 266 2.23 -2.76 -13.07
CA SER A 266 0.85 -2.50 -12.68
C SER A 266 0.21 -1.55 -13.69
N LYS A 267 -1.02 -1.83 -14.08
CA LYS A 267 -1.79 -0.98 -14.99
C LYS A 267 -1.98 0.41 -14.36
N ILE A 268 -1.65 1.45 -15.13
CA ILE A 268 -1.87 2.84 -14.72
C ILE A 268 -3.38 3.04 -14.51
N PRO A 269 -3.82 3.59 -13.36
CA PRO A 269 -5.22 3.82 -13.12
C PRO A 269 -5.85 4.75 -14.16
N GLU A 270 -7.05 4.40 -14.62
CA GLU A 270 -7.74 5.12 -15.70
C GLU A 270 -7.93 6.62 -15.43
N GLN A 271 -8.07 7.00 -14.15
CA GLN A 271 -8.17 8.40 -13.74
C GLN A 271 -7.00 9.27 -14.21
N PHE A 272 -5.79 8.69 -14.43
CA PHE A 272 -4.65 9.42 -14.99
C PHE A 272 -4.90 9.80 -16.44
N ASN A 273 -5.43 8.89 -17.23
CA ASN A 273 -5.75 9.14 -18.64
C ASN A 273 -6.90 10.15 -18.78
N ILE A 274 -7.95 10.01 -17.97
CA ILE A 274 -9.08 10.96 -17.94
C ILE A 274 -8.55 12.36 -17.58
N LYS A 275 -7.73 12.49 -16.54
CA LYS A 275 -7.23 13.77 -16.06
C LYS A 275 -6.36 14.50 -17.09
N ILE A 276 -5.45 13.78 -17.77
CA ILE A 276 -4.52 14.41 -18.73
C ILE A 276 -5.17 14.67 -20.08
N ASN A 277 -6.22 13.92 -20.44
CA ASN A 277 -6.95 14.05 -21.70
C ASN A 277 -8.24 14.87 -21.57
N ASP A 278 -8.50 15.49 -20.42
CA ASP A 278 -9.70 16.29 -20.19
C ASP A 278 -9.78 17.43 -21.22
N LYS A 279 -10.69 17.28 -22.19
CA LYS A 279 -10.89 18.24 -23.30
C LYS A 279 -11.39 19.59 -22.81
N SER A 280 -12.05 19.68 -21.67
CA SER A 280 -12.49 20.95 -21.09
C SER A 280 -11.32 21.85 -20.68
N LEU A 281 -10.12 21.27 -20.56
CA LEU A 281 -8.88 21.96 -20.20
C LEU A 281 -8.03 22.33 -21.44
N ILE A 282 -8.50 22.04 -22.66
CA ILE A 282 -7.75 22.24 -23.92
C ILE A 282 -8.13 23.58 -24.61
N LYS A 283 -9.16 24.29 -24.13
CA LYS A 283 -9.58 25.60 -24.66
C LYS A 283 -8.75 26.74 -24.13
#